data_7ee3cd8c1d89e528165b0085a438b13b
#
_entry.id   7ee3cd8c1d89e528165b0085a438b13b
#
_cell.length_a   1.000
_cell.length_b   1.000
_cell.length_c   1.000
_cell.angle_alpha   90.00
_cell.angle_beta   90.00
_cell.angle_gamma   90.00
#
_symmetry.space_group_name_H-M   'P 1'
#
loop_
_entity.id
_entity.type
_entity.pdbx_description
1 polymer ?
#
loop_
_entity_poly.entity_id
_entity_poly.type
_entity_poly.pdbx_seq_one_letter_code
_entity_poly.pdbx_strand_id
1 'polypeptide(L)'
;MKKHLIAFCLSSALLTGVIMPVQADINLVPQDLSAAPSIPTARLQQLSWQPVDATRAQTITLTQSATPLDVRGLTGAIAAYSLPANQGELTVTLSSEVVHNQVFAPNVLVLDENLQPAAWFPSRFFSYQQPGVMSADRLEGVMKLTPVPGQQKIYLLVFTTDQDLTQITTLLDPAKAYAKGTGHAVPDIPDPVARHSRDGKIKLKVATSSGSSILVGPLFGSAAPAAVTVGSTRPAMAATTARAPAPEPAPLVNETESYFNQSIRQAVQQGNIDKALKLLDEAERLGSTSARQTFISSVKGKG
;
A
#
# COMPACT_ATOMS: atom_id res chain seq x y z
N MET A 1 -14.90 -75.19 -30.03
CA MET A 1 -14.67 -73.93 -30.76
C MET A 1 -14.52 -72.80 -29.80
N LYS A 2 -13.36 -72.19 -29.80
CA LYS A 2 -12.86 -71.21 -28.82
C LYS A 2 -13.41 -69.83 -29.08
N LYS A 3 -13.89 -69.09 -28.10
CA LYS A 3 -14.10 -67.63 -28.19
C LYS A 3 -13.50 -66.98 -26.91
N HIS A 4 -12.38 -66.27 -27.11
CA HIS A 4 -11.72 -65.46 -26.15
C HIS A 4 -12.50 -64.15 -25.99
N LEU A 5 -12.89 -63.80 -24.76
CA LEU A 5 -13.37 -62.47 -24.37
C LEU A 5 -12.24 -61.73 -23.73
N ILE A 6 -11.75 -60.68 -24.37
CA ILE A 6 -10.78 -59.76 -23.83
C ILE A 6 -11.54 -58.69 -23.07
N ALA A 7 -11.34 -58.62 -21.75
CA ALA A 7 -11.87 -57.56 -20.91
C ALA A 7 -10.90 -56.38 -20.95
N PHE A 8 -11.37 -55.25 -21.46
CA PHE A 8 -10.65 -53.99 -21.48
C PHE A 8 -10.97 -53.24 -20.18
N CYS A 9 -10.01 -53.24 -19.24
CA CYS A 9 -10.07 -52.38 -18.05
C CYS A 9 -9.73 -50.95 -18.42
N LEU A 10 -10.71 -50.07 -18.48
CA LEU A 10 -10.54 -48.66 -18.59
C LEU A 10 -10.24 -48.09 -17.19
N SER A 11 -8.99 -47.80 -16.94
CA SER A 11 -8.55 -47.11 -15.72
C SER A 11 -8.83 -45.60 -15.89
N SER A 12 -9.92 -45.13 -15.30
CA SER A 12 -10.22 -43.72 -15.19
C SER A 12 -9.36 -43.09 -14.07
N ALA A 13 -8.27 -42.45 -14.42
CA ALA A 13 -7.52 -41.63 -13.49
C ALA A 13 -8.30 -40.36 -13.24
N LEU A 14 -8.96 -40.24 -12.09
CA LEU A 14 -9.50 -38.99 -11.57
C LEU A 14 -8.34 -38.12 -11.15
N LEU A 15 -7.99 -37.13 -11.99
CA LEU A 15 -7.20 -35.98 -11.58
C LEU A 15 -8.06 -35.12 -10.65
N THR A 16 -7.95 -35.33 -9.36
CA THR A 16 -8.39 -34.33 -8.37
C THR A 16 -7.45 -33.14 -8.43
N GLY A 17 -7.81 -32.15 -9.24
CA GLY A 17 -7.17 -30.85 -9.24
C GLY A 17 -7.39 -30.19 -7.87
N VAL A 18 -6.34 -30.11 -7.07
CA VAL A 18 -6.30 -29.28 -5.87
C VAL A 18 -6.37 -27.83 -6.37
N ILE A 19 -7.56 -27.22 -6.31
CA ILE A 19 -7.73 -25.79 -6.52
C ILE A 19 -7.11 -25.11 -5.28
N MET A 20 -5.83 -24.78 -5.36
CA MET A 20 -5.23 -23.85 -4.42
C MET A 20 -5.93 -22.50 -4.61
N PRO A 21 -6.46 -21.86 -3.55
CA PRO A 21 -6.91 -20.49 -3.67
C PRO A 21 -5.69 -19.64 -4.06
N VAL A 22 -5.69 -19.16 -5.28
CA VAL A 22 -4.77 -18.11 -5.71
C VAL A 22 -5.18 -16.88 -4.89
N GLN A 23 -4.46 -16.62 -3.83
CA GLN A 23 -4.46 -15.30 -3.22
C GLN A 23 -3.85 -14.39 -4.30
N ALA A 24 -4.73 -13.68 -5.02
CA ALA A 24 -4.31 -12.60 -5.87
C ALA A 24 -3.59 -11.59 -4.94
N ASP A 25 -2.29 -11.48 -5.07
CA ASP A 25 -1.53 -10.36 -4.54
C ASP A 25 -2.13 -9.10 -5.17
N ILE A 26 -2.99 -8.43 -4.42
CA ILE A 26 -3.57 -7.17 -4.84
C ILE A 26 -2.40 -6.19 -4.82
N ASN A 27 -1.82 -5.95 -5.99
CA ASN A 27 -0.77 -4.96 -6.17
C ASN A 27 -1.38 -3.57 -5.96
N LEU A 28 -1.55 -3.20 -4.69
CA LEU A 28 -2.13 -1.93 -4.29
C LEU A 28 -1.04 -0.88 -4.31
N VAL A 29 -1.16 0.08 -5.22
CA VAL A 29 -0.31 1.28 -5.28
C VAL A 29 -1.06 2.42 -4.57
N PRO A 30 -0.75 2.73 -3.30
CA PRO A 30 -1.49 3.74 -2.52
C PRO A 30 -1.43 5.15 -3.11
N GLN A 31 -0.47 5.42 -3.99
CA GLN A 31 -0.33 6.69 -4.71
C GLN A 31 -1.21 6.76 -5.96
N ASP A 32 -1.84 5.67 -6.39
CA ASP A 32 -2.85 5.70 -7.43
C ASP A 32 -4.17 6.26 -6.87
N LEU A 33 -4.43 7.51 -7.17
CA LEU A 33 -5.61 8.24 -6.75
C LEU A 33 -6.78 8.11 -7.73
N SER A 34 -6.65 7.34 -8.80
CA SER A 34 -7.66 7.22 -9.86
C SER A 34 -9.01 6.71 -9.36
N ALA A 35 -8.98 5.83 -8.35
CA ALA A 35 -10.16 5.26 -7.71
C ALA A 35 -10.55 5.98 -6.40
N ALA A 36 -9.82 7.02 -5.99
CA ALA A 36 -10.14 7.78 -4.79
C ALA A 36 -11.37 8.67 -5.03
N PRO A 37 -12.24 8.84 -4.03
CA PRO A 37 -13.37 9.76 -4.17
C PRO A 37 -12.87 11.20 -4.30
N SER A 38 -13.46 11.94 -5.23
CA SER A 38 -13.18 13.36 -5.40
C SER A 38 -13.96 14.16 -4.35
N ILE A 39 -13.24 14.69 -3.36
CA ILE A 39 -13.83 15.48 -2.28
C ILE A 39 -13.40 16.95 -2.47
N PRO A 40 -14.35 17.89 -2.61
CA PRO A 40 -14.01 19.31 -2.75
C PRO A 40 -13.24 19.81 -1.52
N THR A 41 -12.14 20.53 -1.73
CA THR A 41 -11.30 21.09 -0.64
C THR A 41 -12.11 21.95 0.34
N ALA A 42 -13.11 22.68 -0.14
CA ALA A 42 -14.01 23.47 0.71
C ALA A 42 -14.77 22.61 1.73
N ARG A 43 -15.11 21.36 1.40
CA ARG A 43 -15.73 20.41 2.33
C ARG A 43 -14.72 19.89 3.34
N LEU A 44 -13.49 19.61 2.91
CA LEU A 44 -12.41 19.17 3.80
C LEU A 44 -12.03 20.24 4.83
N GLN A 45 -12.07 21.52 4.44
CA GLN A 45 -11.83 22.67 5.33
C GLN A 45 -12.89 22.83 6.43
N GLN A 46 -14.10 22.33 6.21
CA GLN A 46 -15.20 22.38 7.18
C GLN A 46 -15.12 21.26 8.22
N LEU A 47 -14.25 20.27 8.02
CA LEU A 47 -14.12 19.16 8.96
C LEU A 47 -13.36 19.57 10.21
N SER A 48 -13.79 19.03 11.35
CA SER A 48 -13.07 19.15 12.62
C SER A 48 -11.94 18.10 12.65
N TRP A 49 -10.72 18.49 12.30
CA TRP A 49 -9.56 17.62 12.30
C TRP A 49 -9.04 17.39 13.72
N GLN A 50 -9.15 16.17 14.21
CA GLN A 50 -8.69 15.80 15.54
C GLN A 50 -7.18 15.52 15.54
N PRO A 51 -6.40 16.18 16.39
CA PRO A 51 -4.97 15.90 16.49
C PRO A 51 -4.72 14.51 17.07
N VAL A 52 -3.80 13.76 16.46
CA VAL A 52 -3.42 12.43 16.94
C VAL A 52 -2.22 12.53 17.85
N ASP A 53 -2.32 11.89 19.02
CA ASP A 53 -1.20 11.69 19.93
C ASP A 53 -0.39 10.45 19.49
N ALA A 54 0.84 10.66 19.03
CA ALA A 54 1.73 9.57 18.61
C ALA A 54 2.23 8.69 19.77
N THR A 55 1.97 9.07 21.01
CA THR A 55 2.45 8.31 22.19
C THR A 55 1.51 7.20 22.62
N ARG A 56 0.25 7.25 22.19
CA ARG A 56 -0.78 6.26 22.58
C ARG A 56 -1.75 5.93 21.44
N ALA A 57 -2.29 4.72 21.49
CA ALA A 57 -3.36 4.32 20.61
C ALA A 57 -4.68 5.02 21.02
N GLN A 58 -5.39 5.59 20.06
CA GLN A 58 -6.69 6.22 20.23
C GLN A 58 -7.79 5.28 19.76
N THR A 59 -8.79 5.05 20.58
CA THR A 59 -9.98 4.27 20.20
C THR A 59 -11.18 5.22 20.11
N ILE A 60 -11.90 5.15 18.99
CA ILE A 60 -13.03 6.02 18.71
C ILE A 60 -14.21 5.17 18.26
N THR A 61 -15.37 5.44 18.82
CA THR A 61 -16.63 4.89 18.33
C THR A 61 -17.19 5.85 17.29
N LEU A 62 -17.28 5.35 16.06
CA LEU A 62 -17.89 6.06 14.95
C LEU A 62 -19.40 5.89 15.01
N THR A 63 -20.12 6.98 15.03
CA THR A 63 -21.58 7.02 14.99
C THR A 63 -22.04 8.01 13.91
N GLN A 64 -23.19 7.78 13.32
CA GLN A 64 -23.74 8.61 12.23
C GLN A 64 -24.05 10.07 12.65
N SER A 65 -23.98 10.39 13.93
CA SER A 65 -24.20 11.76 14.43
C SER A 65 -23.07 12.72 14.10
N ALA A 66 -21.90 12.23 13.67
CA ALA A 66 -20.83 13.07 13.16
C ALA A 66 -21.23 13.63 11.79
N THR A 67 -20.98 14.91 11.55
CA THR A 67 -21.35 15.67 10.34
C THR A 67 -21.11 14.84 9.08
N PRO A 68 -22.16 14.42 8.37
CA PRO A 68 -21.98 13.63 7.16
C PRO A 68 -21.29 14.48 6.09
N LEU A 69 -20.23 13.92 5.50
CA LEU A 69 -19.65 14.53 4.31
C LEU A 69 -20.62 14.22 3.18
N ASP A 70 -21.37 15.22 2.71
CA ASP A 70 -22.29 15.07 1.58
C ASP A 70 -21.50 14.99 0.27
N VAL A 71 -20.93 13.79 0.02
CA VAL A 71 -20.19 13.45 -1.17
C VAL A 71 -20.70 12.12 -1.70
N ARG A 72 -21.01 12.07 -2.98
CA ARG A 72 -21.55 10.87 -3.64
C ARG A 72 -20.65 9.66 -3.39
N GLY A 73 -21.24 8.58 -2.89
CA GLY A 73 -20.58 7.30 -2.66
C GLY A 73 -19.88 7.18 -1.29
N LEU A 74 -19.78 8.26 -0.51
CA LEU A 74 -19.40 8.21 0.89
C LEU A 74 -20.65 8.08 1.75
N THR A 75 -20.60 7.19 2.73
CA THR A 75 -21.76 6.92 3.58
C THR A 75 -21.32 6.61 5.00
N GLY A 76 -22.24 6.79 5.96
CA GLY A 76 -22.00 6.50 7.35
C GLY A 76 -21.14 7.55 8.08
N ALA A 77 -20.57 7.13 9.19
CA ALA A 77 -19.71 7.96 10.01
C ALA A 77 -18.35 8.20 9.37
N ILE A 78 -17.76 9.35 9.63
CA ILE A 78 -16.40 9.70 9.20
C ILE A 78 -15.55 10.05 10.41
N ALA A 79 -14.24 9.81 10.29
CA ALA A 79 -13.24 10.32 11.22
C ALA A 79 -12.18 11.12 10.47
N ALA A 80 -11.86 12.30 11.00
CA ALA A 80 -10.89 13.21 10.41
C ALA A 80 -9.76 13.47 11.41
N TYR A 81 -8.53 13.08 11.04
CA TYR A 81 -7.36 13.18 11.90
C TYR A 81 -6.30 14.07 11.31
N SER A 82 -5.60 14.83 12.16
CA SER A 82 -4.38 15.53 11.80
C SER A 82 -3.18 14.90 12.51
N LEU A 83 -2.12 14.59 11.76
CA LEU A 83 -0.90 13.98 12.24
C LEU A 83 0.27 14.95 12.12
N PRO A 84 1.24 14.94 13.05
CA PRO A 84 2.46 15.72 12.89
C PRO A 84 3.29 15.20 11.71
N ALA A 85 3.73 16.09 10.83
CA ALA A 85 4.49 15.75 9.63
C ALA A 85 5.99 16.08 9.75
N ASN A 86 6.40 16.69 10.84
CA ASN A 86 7.77 17.15 11.10
C ASN A 86 8.64 16.18 11.93
N GLN A 87 8.18 14.93 12.08
CA GLN A 87 8.84 13.90 12.91
C GLN A 87 9.37 12.71 12.08
N GLY A 88 9.60 12.92 10.79
CA GLY A 88 10.05 11.87 9.87
C GLY A 88 8.95 10.92 9.39
N GLU A 89 9.32 9.68 9.06
CA GLU A 89 8.37 8.66 8.63
C GLU A 89 7.38 8.29 9.73
N LEU A 90 6.12 8.20 9.37
CA LEU A 90 5.02 7.79 10.24
C LEU A 90 4.56 6.39 9.88
N THR A 91 4.47 5.52 10.87
CA THR A 91 3.79 4.22 10.75
C THR A 91 2.41 4.35 11.40
N VAL A 92 1.37 4.28 10.59
CA VAL A 92 -0.02 4.42 11.02
C VAL A 92 -0.70 3.05 10.94
N THR A 93 -1.11 2.52 12.08
CA THR A 93 -1.93 1.31 12.17
C THR A 93 -3.37 1.71 12.44
N LEU A 94 -4.27 1.35 11.52
CA LEU A 94 -5.71 1.52 11.70
C LEU A 94 -6.36 0.14 11.80
N SER A 95 -7.12 -0.07 12.87
CA SER A 95 -7.91 -1.28 13.10
C SER A 95 -9.37 -0.92 13.27
N SER A 96 -10.27 -1.73 12.70
CA SER A 96 -11.72 -1.66 12.90
C SER A 96 -12.21 -2.94 13.56
N GLU A 97 -12.73 -2.85 14.76
CA GLU A 97 -13.16 -4.01 15.56
C GLU A 97 -14.50 -4.57 15.05
N VAL A 98 -14.61 -5.90 15.02
CA VAL A 98 -15.90 -6.58 14.81
C VAL A 98 -16.69 -6.53 16.11
N VAL A 99 -17.89 -5.97 16.05
CA VAL A 99 -18.81 -5.87 17.17
C VAL A 99 -20.17 -6.40 16.73
N HIS A 100 -20.72 -7.39 17.43
CA HIS A 100 -22.03 -8.00 17.13
C HIS A 100 -22.20 -8.42 15.65
N ASN A 101 -21.16 -9.07 15.09
CA ASN A 101 -21.11 -9.49 13.67
C ASN A 101 -21.25 -8.32 12.68
N GLN A 102 -20.85 -7.14 13.09
CA GLN A 102 -20.74 -5.96 12.24
C GLN A 102 -19.32 -5.39 12.32
N VAL A 103 -18.84 -4.83 11.22
CA VAL A 103 -17.53 -4.18 11.15
C VAL A 103 -17.60 -2.96 10.22
N PHE A 104 -17.03 -1.86 10.66
CA PHE A 104 -16.83 -0.72 9.79
C PHE A 104 -15.70 -1.04 8.80
N ALA A 105 -15.98 -1.00 7.50
CA ALA A 105 -14.98 -1.24 6.45
C ALA A 105 -14.27 0.09 6.11
N PRO A 106 -13.07 0.35 6.66
CA PRO A 106 -12.44 1.64 6.52
C PRO A 106 -11.84 1.83 5.13
N ASN A 107 -12.00 3.02 4.57
CA ASN A 107 -11.20 3.57 3.51
C ASN A 107 -10.44 4.76 4.08
N VAL A 108 -9.19 4.96 3.69
CA VAL A 108 -8.38 6.07 4.18
C VAL A 108 -7.84 6.90 3.03
N LEU A 109 -8.25 8.16 2.99
CA LEU A 109 -7.67 9.17 2.10
C LEU A 109 -6.65 9.99 2.91
N VAL A 110 -5.40 9.95 2.46
CA VAL A 110 -4.30 10.74 3.03
C VAL A 110 -4.21 12.04 2.26
N LEU A 111 -4.16 13.16 3.00
CA LEU A 111 -4.05 14.49 2.43
C LEU A 111 -2.77 15.15 2.94
N ASP A 112 -2.19 16.00 2.11
CA ASP A 112 -1.07 16.84 2.48
C ASP A 112 -1.51 18.05 3.34
N GLU A 113 -0.56 18.92 3.69
CA GLU A 113 -0.81 20.13 4.49
C GLU A 113 -1.83 21.08 3.84
N ASN A 114 -1.96 21.06 2.52
CA ASN A 114 -2.89 21.87 1.75
C ASN A 114 -4.24 21.18 1.48
N LEU A 115 -4.50 20.05 2.18
CA LEU A 115 -5.68 19.19 1.97
C LEU A 115 -5.78 18.64 0.54
N GLN A 116 -4.63 18.45 -0.15
CA GLN A 116 -4.60 17.81 -1.44
C GLN A 116 -4.42 16.30 -1.27
N PRO A 117 -5.15 15.47 -2.03
CA PRO A 117 -4.98 14.01 -2.00
C PRO A 117 -3.54 13.60 -2.31
N ALA A 118 -2.97 12.75 -1.47
CA ALA A 118 -1.60 12.26 -1.59
C ALA A 118 -1.51 10.73 -1.65
N ALA A 119 -2.42 10.02 -0.98
CA ALA A 119 -2.51 8.57 -1.04
C ALA A 119 -3.92 8.08 -0.77
N TRP A 120 -4.24 6.90 -1.31
CA TRP A 120 -5.53 6.24 -1.16
C TRP A 120 -5.36 4.80 -0.69
N PHE A 121 -5.99 4.45 0.42
CA PHE A 121 -6.02 3.10 0.96
C PHE A 121 -7.49 2.64 1.01
N PRO A 122 -7.96 1.88 0.02
CA PRO A 122 -9.34 1.37 -0.04
C PRO A 122 -9.57 0.28 1.01
N SER A 123 -10.83 -0.05 1.26
CA SER A 123 -11.24 -1.04 2.27
C SER A 123 -10.55 -2.39 2.14
N ARG A 124 -10.26 -2.85 0.91
CA ARG A 124 -9.52 -4.08 0.64
C ARG A 124 -8.07 -4.09 1.13
N PHE A 125 -7.51 -2.92 1.46
CA PHE A 125 -6.19 -2.83 2.09
C PHE A 125 -6.21 -3.32 3.54
N PHE A 126 -7.34 -3.22 4.20
CA PHE A 126 -7.53 -3.62 5.60
C PHE A 126 -7.95 -5.08 5.66
N SER A 127 -6.98 -5.96 5.92
CA SER A 127 -7.22 -7.39 5.97
C SER A 127 -7.78 -7.84 7.32
N TYR A 128 -8.56 -8.93 7.30
CA TYR A 128 -9.06 -9.53 8.51
C TYR A 128 -7.91 -10.09 9.36
N GLN A 129 -7.94 -9.74 10.64
CA GLN A 129 -7.07 -10.26 11.69
C GLN A 129 -7.88 -11.01 12.72
N GLN A 130 -7.46 -12.22 13.01
CA GLN A 130 -8.06 -13.09 14.02
C GLN A 130 -7.95 -12.47 15.42
N PRO A 131 -8.84 -12.85 16.38
CA PRO A 131 -8.72 -12.41 17.74
C PRO A 131 -7.41 -12.92 18.36
N GLY A 132 -6.76 -12.06 19.13
CA GLY A 132 -5.60 -12.38 19.94
C GLY A 132 -5.95 -12.37 21.42
N VAL A 133 -4.95 -12.58 22.29
CA VAL A 133 -5.13 -12.56 23.75
C VAL A 133 -5.78 -11.26 24.26
N MET A 134 -5.47 -10.14 23.60
CA MET A 134 -5.92 -8.79 24.01
C MET A 134 -6.65 -8.06 22.89
N SER A 135 -7.09 -8.75 21.85
CA SER A 135 -7.74 -8.11 20.71
C SER A 135 -8.87 -8.96 20.15
N ALA A 136 -9.97 -8.31 19.77
CA ALA A 136 -11.10 -8.92 19.08
C ALA A 136 -10.75 -9.16 17.59
N ASP A 137 -11.65 -9.87 16.90
CA ASP A 137 -11.69 -9.91 15.43
C ASP A 137 -11.72 -8.48 14.87
N ARG A 138 -10.96 -8.21 13.84
CA ARG A 138 -10.84 -6.86 13.29
C ARG A 138 -10.38 -6.84 11.84
N LEU A 139 -10.68 -5.77 11.13
CA LEU A 139 -9.96 -5.38 9.93
C LEU A 139 -8.78 -4.50 10.34
N GLU A 140 -7.59 -4.75 9.80
CA GLU A 140 -6.39 -3.98 10.17
C GLU A 140 -5.51 -3.71 8.94
N GLY A 141 -4.97 -2.51 8.87
CA GLY A 141 -3.99 -2.11 7.88
C GLY A 141 -2.89 -1.24 8.48
N VAL A 142 -1.67 -1.40 7.98
CA VAL A 142 -0.49 -0.63 8.39
C VAL A 142 -0.04 0.23 7.21
N MET A 143 -0.10 1.54 7.36
CA MET A 143 0.29 2.53 6.38
C MET A 143 1.62 3.16 6.79
N LYS A 144 2.60 3.19 5.90
CA LYS A 144 3.86 3.93 6.09
C LYS A 144 3.79 5.21 5.28
N LEU A 145 3.87 6.34 5.94
CA LEU A 145 3.71 7.66 5.34
C LEU A 145 4.99 8.47 5.55
N THR A 146 5.56 8.97 4.48
CA THR A 146 6.75 9.82 4.52
C THR A 146 6.36 11.23 4.09
N PRO A 147 6.05 12.14 5.04
CA PRO A 147 5.78 13.53 4.70
C PRO A 147 6.98 14.17 4.01
N VAL A 148 6.76 15.02 2.99
CA VAL A 148 7.85 15.78 2.38
C VAL A 148 8.39 16.81 3.37
N PRO A 149 9.70 17.12 3.34
CA PRO A 149 10.30 18.11 4.21
C PRO A 149 9.60 19.47 4.14
N GLY A 150 9.41 20.10 5.31
CA GLY A 150 8.75 21.41 5.43
C GLY A 150 7.27 21.35 5.82
N GLN A 151 6.61 20.20 5.67
CA GLN A 151 5.23 20.05 6.14
C GLN A 151 5.17 19.94 7.67
N GLN A 152 4.19 20.61 8.26
CA GLN A 152 3.93 20.55 9.71
C GLN A 152 2.87 19.52 10.04
N LYS A 153 1.91 19.30 9.14
CA LYS A 153 0.78 18.39 9.31
C LYS A 153 0.45 17.64 8.03
N ILE A 154 -0.06 16.44 8.18
CA ILE A 154 -0.77 15.69 7.16
C ILE A 154 -2.12 15.26 7.74
N TYR A 155 -3.05 14.87 6.89
CA TYR A 155 -4.40 14.56 7.33
C TYR A 155 -4.83 13.19 6.86
N LEU A 156 -5.62 12.49 7.68
CA LEU A 156 -6.25 11.22 7.37
C LEU A 156 -7.76 11.37 7.46
N LEU A 157 -8.44 11.12 6.36
CA LEU A 157 -9.90 11.02 6.33
C LEU A 157 -10.29 9.55 6.24
N VAL A 158 -10.98 9.06 7.27
CA VAL A 158 -11.44 7.67 7.36
C VAL A 158 -12.94 7.64 7.16
N PHE A 159 -13.42 6.80 6.24
CA PHE A 159 -14.84 6.68 5.87
C PHE A 159 -15.13 5.30 5.29
N THR A 160 -16.40 4.97 5.08
CA THR A 160 -16.82 3.79 4.31
C THR A 160 -17.61 4.23 3.07
N THR A 161 -17.80 3.32 2.12
CA THR A 161 -18.53 3.60 0.87
C THR A 161 -19.79 2.74 0.77
N ASP A 162 -20.75 3.18 -0.06
CA ASP A 162 -21.95 2.39 -0.35
C ASP A 162 -21.60 1.01 -0.93
N GLN A 163 -20.51 0.94 -1.71
CA GLN A 163 -20.02 -0.33 -2.26
C GLN A 163 -19.51 -1.26 -1.15
N ASP A 164 -18.77 -0.74 -0.19
CA ASP A 164 -18.26 -1.54 0.94
C ASP A 164 -19.39 -2.12 1.79
N LEU A 165 -20.49 -1.38 1.97
CA LEU A 165 -21.64 -1.84 2.73
C LEU A 165 -22.36 -3.05 2.12
N THR A 166 -22.15 -3.34 0.84
CA THR A 166 -22.70 -4.53 0.17
C THR A 166 -21.86 -5.78 0.43
N GLN A 167 -20.69 -5.63 1.03
CA GLN A 167 -19.73 -6.72 1.26
C GLN A 167 -19.82 -7.25 2.70
N ILE A 168 -19.17 -8.38 2.91
CA ILE A 168 -19.04 -9.06 4.20
C ILE A 168 -17.60 -9.45 4.43
N THR A 169 -17.24 -9.64 5.70
CA THR A 169 -15.96 -10.21 6.11
C THR A 169 -16.22 -11.58 6.74
N THR A 170 -15.58 -12.63 6.21
CA THR A 170 -15.61 -13.96 6.82
C THR A 170 -14.64 -13.98 7.99
N LEU A 171 -15.15 -14.41 9.14
CA LEU A 171 -14.38 -14.53 10.39
C LEU A 171 -13.89 -15.99 10.54
N LEU A 172 -12.93 -16.21 11.40
CA LEU A 172 -12.55 -17.58 11.77
C LEU A 172 -13.44 -18.06 12.93
N ASP A 173 -14.11 -19.22 12.75
CA ASP A 173 -14.89 -19.83 13.83
C ASP A 173 -13.99 -20.13 15.04
N PRO A 174 -14.41 -19.84 16.28
CA PRO A 174 -13.64 -20.08 17.49
C PRO A 174 -13.22 -21.54 17.67
N ALA A 175 -14.06 -22.53 17.30
CA ALA A 175 -13.71 -23.94 17.39
C ALA A 175 -12.61 -24.31 16.37
N LYS A 176 -12.64 -23.73 15.17
CA LYS A 176 -11.56 -23.88 14.18
C LYS A 176 -10.27 -23.22 14.65
N ALA A 177 -10.36 -22.03 15.24
CA ALA A 177 -9.22 -21.32 15.81
C ALA A 177 -8.56 -22.18 16.92
N TYR A 178 -9.36 -22.71 17.82
CA TYR A 178 -8.90 -23.61 18.89
C TYR A 178 -8.24 -24.87 18.34
N ALA A 179 -8.89 -25.58 17.40
CA ALA A 179 -8.36 -26.80 16.80
C ALA A 179 -7.01 -26.54 16.12
N LYS A 180 -6.87 -25.44 15.36
CA LYS A 180 -5.60 -25.02 14.75
C LYS A 180 -4.53 -24.72 15.79
N GLY A 181 -4.87 -24.01 16.86
CA GLY A 181 -3.93 -23.63 17.92
C GLY A 181 -3.42 -24.82 18.77
N THR A 182 -4.22 -25.88 18.88
CA THR A 182 -3.91 -27.09 19.68
C THR A 182 -3.49 -28.29 18.84
N GLY A 183 -3.43 -28.15 17.51
CA GLY A 183 -3.04 -29.26 16.61
C GLY A 183 -4.09 -30.35 16.45
N HIS A 184 -5.36 -30.06 16.76
CA HIS A 184 -6.47 -30.97 16.57
C HIS A 184 -7.04 -30.91 15.14
N ALA A 185 -7.80 -31.92 14.74
CA ALA A 185 -8.52 -31.89 13.48
C ALA A 185 -9.49 -30.69 13.43
N VAL A 186 -9.41 -29.89 12.36
CA VAL A 186 -10.27 -28.71 12.21
C VAL A 186 -11.68 -29.16 11.85
N PRO A 187 -12.71 -28.78 12.61
CA PRO A 187 -14.08 -29.19 12.33
C PRO A 187 -14.59 -28.56 11.03
N ASP A 188 -15.38 -29.32 10.28
CA ASP A 188 -16.05 -28.83 9.06
C ASP A 188 -17.38 -28.14 9.41
N ILE A 189 -17.27 -26.91 9.89
CA ILE A 189 -18.40 -26.03 10.23
C ILE A 189 -18.26 -24.73 9.46
N PRO A 190 -19.37 -24.02 9.13
CA PRO A 190 -19.29 -22.74 8.45
C PRO A 190 -18.62 -21.69 9.34
N ASP A 191 -17.81 -20.84 8.70
CA ASP A 191 -17.23 -19.68 9.38
C ASP A 191 -18.30 -18.57 9.53
N PRO A 192 -18.36 -17.89 10.68
CA PRO A 192 -19.25 -16.76 10.86
C PRO A 192 -18.88 -15.59 9.95
N VAL A 193 -19.84 -14.70 9.69
CA VAL A 193 -19.62 -13.53 8.85
C VAL A 193 -19.95 -12.25 9.63
N ALA A 194 -19.15 -11.21 9.39
CA ALA A 194 -19.43 -9.84 9.82
C ALA A 194 -19.94 -9.04 8.62
N ARG A 195 -21.07 -8.36 8.77
CA ARG A 195 -21.60 -7.44 7.79
C ARG A 195 -20.90 -6.10 7.91
N HIS A 196 -20.60 -5.48 6.77
CA HIS A 196 -20.07 -4.12 6.80
C HIS A 196 -21.14 -3.12 7.22
N SER A 197 -20.75 -2.19 8.10
CA SER A 197 -21.67 -1.24 8.73
C SER A 197 -21.22 0.20 8.55
N ARG A 198 -22.20 1.12 8.66
CA ARG A 198 -21.96 2.57 8.59
C ARG A 198 -21.30 3.14 9.83
N ASP A 199 -21.42 2.42 10.92
CA ASP A 199 -20.90 2.76 12.24
C ASP A 199 -19.90 1.69 12.67
N GLY A 200 -19.08 1.99 13.67
CA GLY A 200 -18.15 0.99 14.18
C GLY A 200 -17.17 1.56 15.19
N LYS A 201 -16.28 0.71 15.62
CA LYS A 201 -15.23 1.06 16.58
C LYS A 201 -13.88 0.92 15.92
N ILE A 202 -13.20 2.03 15.75
CA ILE A 202 -11.86 2.09 15.16
C ILE A 202 -10.81 2.41 16.21
N LYS A 203 -9.60 1.89 15.99
CA LYS A 203 -8.43 2.17 16.81
C LYS A 203 -7.32 2.65 15.89
N LEU A 204 -6.77 3.81 16.19
CA LEU A 204 -5.66 4.43 15.47
C LEU A 204 -4.43 4.46 16.36
N LYS A 205 -3.31 3.95 15.85
CA LYS A 205 -2.00 4.04 16.47
C LYS A 205 -1.02 4.65 15.47
N VAL A 206 -0.28 5.65 15.91
CA VAL A 206 0.78 6.29 15.12
C VAL A 206 2.10 6.05 15.83
N ALA A 207 3.13 5.71 15.07
CA ALA A 207 4.51 5.64 15.55
C ALA A 207 5.38 6.46 14.61
N THR A 208 6.35 7.19 15.17
CA THR A 208 7.31 8.00 14.42
C THR A 208 8.66 7.31 14.38
N SER A 209 9.41 7.48 13.31
CA SER A 209 10.78 6.92 13.19
C SER A 209 11.78 7.51 14.18
N SER A 210 11.48 8.68 14.77
CA SER A 210 12.32 9.34 15.77
C SER A 210 12.29 8.66 17.14
N GLY A 211 11.35 7.76 17.39
CA GLY A 211 11.17 7.06 18.66
C GLY A 211 11.40 5.57 18.50
N SER A 212 12.66 5.13 18.67
CA SER A 212 13.05 3.73 18.87
C SER A 212 12.86 2.82 17.63
N SER A 213 13.90 2.73 16.83
CA SER A 213 14.11 1.57 15.95
C SER A 213 14.54 0.35 16.79
N ILE A 214 13.64 -0.23 17.55
CA ILE A 214 13.77 -1.63 17.85
C ILE A 214 13.22 -2.34 16.63
N LEU A 215 14.10 -2.95 15.86
CA LEU A 215 13.85 -3.90 14.78
C LEU A 215 12.94 -5.02 15.29
N VAL A 216 11.64 -4.78 15.31
CA VAL A 216 10.66 -5.85 15.25
C VAL A 216 10.35 -6.02 13.78
N GLY A 217 11.28 -6.65 13.06
CA GLY A 217 10.98 -7.22 11.76
C GLY A 217 9.85 -8.24 11.94
N PRO A 218 8.99 -8.44 10.93
CA PRO A 218 7.98 -9.47 10.98
C PRO A 218 8.68 -10.82 11.16
N LEU A 219 8.43 -11.47 12.28
CA LEU A 219 8.95 -12.81 12.62
C LEU A 219 8.43 -13.88 11.63
N PHE A 220 7.50 -13.55 10.78
CA PHE A 220 6.92 -14.40 9.74
C PHE A 220 6.66 -13.58 8.48
N GLY A 221 7.59 -13.57 7.55
CA GLY A 221 7.49 -13.53 6.10
C GLY A 221 6.52 -12.60 5.36
N SER A 222 5.89 -11.61 6.00
CA SER A 222 5.11 -10.60 5.28
C SER A 222 6.03 -9.45 4.88
N ALA A 223 6.09 -9.13 3.60
CA ALA A 223 6.81 -7.98 3.09
C ALA A 223 6.34 -6.71 3.84
N ALA A 224 7.30 -5.92 4.33
CA ALA A 224 6.96 -4.64 4.96
C ALA A 224 6.22 -3.75 3.95
N PRO A 225 5.10 -3.09 4.34
CA PRO A 225 4.38 -2.21 3.43
C PRO A 225 5.31 -1.12 2.89
N ALA A 226 5.20 -0.82 1.60
CA ALA A 226 5.97 0.24 0.97
C ALA A 226 5.61 1.60 1.58
N ALA A 227 6.62 2.44 1.81
CA ALA A 227 6.41 3.81 2.30
C ALA A 227 5.82 4.68 1.18
N VAL A 228 4.84 5.51 1.54
CA VAL A 228 4.14 6.43 0.63
C VAL A 228 4.57 7.85 0.94
N THR A 229 5.06 8.58 -0.08
CA THR A 229 5.39 10.00 0.05
C THR A 229 4.11 10.83 0.11
N VAL A 230 3.98 11.67 1.14
CA VAL A 230 2.82 12.54 1.34
C VAL A 230 3.19 13.99 1.08
N GLY A 231 2.53 14.60 0.09
CA GLY A 231 2.72 15.99 -0.31
C GLY A 231 3.60 16.17 -1.55
N SER A 232 3.61 17.40 -2.05
CA SER A 232 4.49 17.81 -3.13
C SER A 232 5.50 18.83 -2.63
N THR A 233 6.74 18.74 -3.11
CA THR A 233 7.78 19.74 -2.84
C THR A 233 7.54 21.07 -3.53
N ARG A 234 6.43 21.20 -4.27
CA ARG A 234 6.08 22.41 -5.02
C ARG A 234 4.97 23.18 -4.30
N PRO A 235 5.14 24.47 -3.99
CA PRO A 235 4.03 25.30 -3.52
C PRO A 235 2.93 25.31 -4.60
N ALA A 236 1.67 25.17 -4.17
CA ALA A 236 0.52 25.17 -5.07
C ALA A 236 0.41 26.49 -5.82
N MET A 237 0.92 26.55 -7.04
CA MET A 237 0.51 27.53 -8.04
C MET A 237 -0.57 26.89 -8.89
N ALA A 238 -1.65 27.67 -9.07
CA ALA A 238 -2.89 27.31 -9.73
C ALA A 238 -2.74 26.40 -10.95
N ALA A 239 -3.60 25.38 -10.99
CA ALA A 239 -3.79 24.52 -12.15
C ALA A 239 -4.17 25.36 -13.38
N THR A 240 -3.26 25.45 -14.33
CA THR A 240 -3.56 25.73 -15.72
C THR A 240 -2.93 24.61 -16.55
N THR A 241 -3.80 23.93 -17.26
CA THR A 241 -3.52 22.84 -18.18
C THR A 241 -2.38 23.17 -19.14
N ALA A 242 -1.26 22.44 -19.01
CA ALA A 242 -0.41 22.02 -20.14
C ALA A 242 0.62 21.03 -19.61
N ARG A 243 0.60 19.82 -20.12
CA ARG A 243 1.65 18.82 -19.93
C ARG A 243 2.94 19.36 -20.51
N ALA A 244 3.78 19.96 -19.65
CA ALA A 244 5.15 20.29 -20.02
C ALA A 244 5.99 19.01 -20.07
N PRO A 245 6.91 18.90 -21.05
CA PRO A 245 7.87 17.79 -21.10
C PRO A 245 8.71 17.78 -19.81
N ALA A 246 9.14 16.57 -19.39
CA ALA A 246 10.05 16.42 -18.28
C ALA A 246 11.28 17.33 -18.47
N PRO A 247 11.76 18.02 -17.40
CA PRO A 247 12.97 18.83 -17.53
C PRO A 247 14.12 17.91 -17.96
N GLU A 248 14.76 18.25 -19.07
CA GLU A 248 16.01 17.62 -19.47
C GLU A 248 17.03 17.78 -18.32
N PRO A 249 17.74 16.72 -17.95
CA PRO A 249 18.78 16.80 -16.93
C PRO A 249 19.80 17.87 -17.36
N ALA A 250 20.18 18.72 -16.43
CA ALA A 250 21.20 19.73 -16.69
C ALA A 250 22.48 19.02 -17.19
N PRO A 251 23.16 19.54 -18.24
CA PRO A 251 24.34 18.89 -18.79
C PRO A 251 25.42 18.77 -17.71
N LEU A 252 26.06 17.59 -17.70
CA LEU A 252 27.18 17.30 -16.81
C LEU A 252 28.32 18.32 -17.02
N VAL A 253 29.04 18.60 -15.92
CA VAL A 253 30.29 19.35 -16.01
C VAL A 253 31.26 18.58 -16.90
N ASN A 254 31.96 19.27 -17.81
CA ASN A 254 32.85 18.65 -18.81
C ASN A 254 33.85 17.64 -18.26
N GLU A 255 34.33 17.83 -17.05
CA GLU A 255 35.24 16.91 -16.37
C GLU A 255 34.58 15.59 -16.00
N THR A 256 33.34 15.63 -15.48
CA THR A 256 32.55 14.45 -15.15
C THR A 256 32.17 13.67 -16.38
N GLU A 257 31.80 14.34 -17.46
CA GLU A 257 31.48 13.71 -18.72
C GLU A 257 32.72 13.01 -19.34
N SER A 258 33.87 13.66 -19.26
CA SER A 258 35.15 13.09 -19.69
C SER A 258 35.52 11.84 -18.88
N TYR A 259 35.30 11.86 -17.59
CA TYR A 259 35.54 10.70 -16.72
C TYR A 259 34.67 9.49 -17.11
N PHE A 260 33.38 9.67 -17.32
CA PHE A 260 32.50 8.58 -17.73
C PHE A 260 32.89 8.05 -19.13
N ASN A 261 33.13 8.93 -20.07
CA ASN A 261 33.54 8.55 -21.41
C ASN A 261 34.86 7.72 -21.44
N GLN A 262 35.83 8.10 -20.64
CA GLN A 262 37.08 7.38 -20.49
C GLN A 262 36.89 6.02 -19.82
N SER A 263 36.11 5.99 -18.74
CA SER A 263 35.80 4.77 -17.96
C SER A 263 35.05 3.74 -18.82
N ILE A 264 34.09 4.18 -19.63
CA ILE A 264 33.32 3.34 -20.55
C ILE A 264 34.26 2.73 -21.61
N ARG A 265 35.12 3.55 -22.25
CA ARG A 265 36.10 3.05 -23.25
C ARG A 265 37.01 2.01 -22.63
N GLN A 266 37.55 2.27 -21.45
CA GLN A 266 38.44 1.35 -20.76
C GLN A 266 37.75 0.02 -20.43
N ALA A 267 36.51 0.06 -19.91
CA ALA A 267 35.74 -1.14 -19.61
C ALA A 267 35.48 -1.99 -20.88
N VAL A 268 35.12 -1.36 -22.01
CA VAL A 268 34.94 -2.05 -23.30
C VAL A 268 36.24 -2.64 -23.79
N GLN A 269 37.37 -1.91 -23.71
CA GLN A 269 38.67 -2.41 -24.11
C GLN A 269 39.11 -3.64 -23.32
N GLN A 270 38.81 -3.67 -22.03
CA GLN A 270 39.07 -4.81 -21.13
C GLN A 270 38.08 -5.98 -21.33
N GLY A 271 37.07 -5.83 -22.19
CA GLY A 271 36.04 -6.86 -22.41
C GLY A 271 34.97 -6.92 -21.34
N ASN A 272 34.96 -5.99 -20.37
CA ASN A 272 33.99 -5.95 -19.29
C ASN A 272 32.76 -5.13 -19.70
N ILE A 273 31.93 -5.74 -20.54
CA ILE A 273 30.73 -5.08 -21.09
C ILE A 273 29.71 -4.74 -20.01
N ASP A 274 29.56 -5.60 -19.01
CA ASP A 274 28.60 -5.34 -17.87
C ASP A 274 28.99 -4.09 -17.10
N LYS A 275 30.29 -3.88 -16.85
CA LYS A 275 30.78 -2.66 -16.21
C LYS A 275 30.56 -1.43 -17.09
N ALA A 276 30.78 -1.58 -18.41
CA ALA A 276 30.57 -0.48 -19.35
C ALA A 276 29.09 -0.05 -19.41
N LEU A 277 28.14 -1.00 -19.39
CA LEU A 277 26.72 -0.72 -19.36
C LEU A 277 26.30 -0.01 -18.07
N LYS A 278 26.78 -0.45 -16.91
CA LYS A 278 26.49 0.22 -15.62
C LYS A 278 26.99 1.66 -15.59
N LEU A 279 28.20 1.90 -16.12
CA LEU A 279 28.76 3.25 -16.26
C LEU A 279 27.95 4.13 -17.22
N LEU A 280 27.44 3.54 -18.31
CA LEU A 280 26.56 4.22 -19.25
C LEU A 280 25.25 4.64 -18.57
N ASP A 281 24.58 3.71 -17.90
CA ASP A 281 23.31 3.99 -17.20
C ASP A 281 23.49 5.08 -16.12
N GLU A 282 24.60 5.05 -15.40
CA GLU A 282 24.89 6.07 -14.40
C GLU A 282 25.17 7.44 -15.03
N ALA A 283 25.93 7.48 -16.11
CA ALA A 283 26.21 8.71 -16.85
C ALA A 283 24.92 9.33 -17.44
N GLU A 284 24.05 8.52 -18.04
CA GLU A 284 22.75 8.99 -18.57
C GLU A 284 21.84 9.52 -17.47
N ARG A 285 21.78 8.83 -16.33
CA ARG A 285 21.00 9.30 -15.17
C ARG A 285 21.48 10.65 -14.63
N LEU A 286 22.77 10.92 -14.73
CA LEU A 286 23.38 12.19 -14.33
C LEU A 286 23.30 13.27 -15.42
N GLY A 287 22.81 12.95 -16.63
CA GLY A 287 22.60 13.92 -17.72
C GLY A 287 23.72 13.97 -18.76
N SER A 288 24.52 12.89 -18.89
CA SER A 288 25.53 12.81 -19.95
C SER A 288 24.88 12.77 -21.33
N THR A 289 25.37 13.58 -22.24
CA THR A 289 24.91 13.65 -23.64
C THR A 289 25.78 12.81 -24.57
N SER A 290 26.99 12.45 -24.16
CA SER A 290 27.97 11.76 -25.02
C SER A 290 28.31 10.31 -24.62
N ALA A 291 27.93 9.87 -23.42
CA ALA A 291 28.26 8.53 -22.91
C ALA A 291 27.72 7.39 -23.80
N ARG A 292 26.49 7.51 -24.30
CA ARG A 292 25.90 6.52 -25.24
C ARG A 292 26.67 6.40 -26.54
N GLN A 293 27.02 7.53 -27.13
CA GLN A 293 27.80 7.54 -28.36
C GLN A 293 29.20 6.96 -28.16
N THR A 294 29.81 7.26 -27.01
CA THR A 294 31.11 6.71 -26.60
C THR A 294 31.07 5.18 -26.46
N PHE A 295 30.05 4.65 -25.83
CA PHE A 295 29.83 3.21 -25.68
C PHE A 295 29.69 2.53 -27.07
N ILE A 296 28.77 3.05 -27.90
CA ILE A 296 28.51 2.47 -29.25
C ILE A 296 29.78 2.48 -30.12
N SER A 297 30.52 3.59 -30.12
CA SER A 297 31.75 3.70 -30.91
C SER A 297 32.86 2.76 -30.41
N SER A 298 32.96 2.57 -29.08
CA SER A 298 33.96 1.68 -28.47
C SER A 298 33.67 0.20 -28.73
N VAL A 299 32.39 -0.20 -28.77
CA VAL A 299 32.00 -1.57 -29.12
C VAL A 299 32.19 -1.85 -30.61
N LYS A 300 31.86 -0.91 -31.52
CA LYS A 300 32.06 -1.05 -32.96
C LYS A 300 33.52 -1.11 -33.36
N GLY A 301 34.44 -0.46 -32.64
CA GLY A 301 35.86 -0.45 -32.91
C GLY A 301 36.61 -1.73 -32.52
N LYS A 302 35.93 -2.70 -31.93
CA LYS A 302 36.49 -3.98 -31.47
C LYS A 302 36.02 -5.20 -32.32
N GLY A 303 35.20 -4.96 -33.36
CA GLY A 303 34.69 -5.96 -34.31
C GLY A 303 35.50 -6.03 -35.58
#